data_61652bbfb43f93312724d093bbf53cd2
#
_entry.id   61652bbfb43f93312724d093bbf53cd2
#
_cell.length_a   1.000
_cell.length_b   1.000
_cell.length_c   1.000
_cell.angle_alpha   90.00
_cell.angle_beta   90.00
_cell.angle_gamma   90.00
#
_symmetry.space_group_name_H-M   'P 1'
#
loop_
_entity.id
_entity.type
_entity.pdbx_description
1 polymer ?
#
loop_
_entity_poly.entity_id
_entity_poly.type
_entity_poly.pdbx_seq_one_letter_code
_entity_poly.pdbx_strand_id
1 'polypeptide(L)'
;SCDAFIAGHGSAALSTAIGIARAKKLKNEPGKVVVIVGDGAFTGGMVYEGMNNVSNLNNLIVVLNDNKMSISKNVGQMANYLTKLRTDPKYFRVKAHMETALGRIPAVGTALVEVLQEGKKIIRRGIYHSTMFEEMGFQYVGPVDGHDVTELTRIFTNLQEQYSPVFLHIVTQKGKGLKPAEENPGEFHSVSAFDLDHLTNPEMSPKDSFSNRFGNKLAALGREVPNLCAITAAMKYGTGLNFFYRAIPERFFDVGMAEEHAVTFAAGLASQGMLPVVAIYSTFFQRAYDQMIHDVNLMHLDVLFAVDRAGLVPGDGETHQGIYDTGYFSQIGIPVYSPCNYAELEYWLEALVKTMRGPRAIRYARGEEKPALVALGCTGKPYDMPVSYTHLRAHETSLHL
;
A
#
# COMPACT_ATOMS: atom_id res chain seq x y z
N SER A 1 16.88 -13.11 -13.26
CA SER A 1 15.61 -12.43 -12.97
C SER A 1 15.11 -11.76 -14.24
N CYS A 2 13.80 -11.84 -14.51
CA CYS A 2 13.16 -11.10 -15.61
C CYS A 2 12.73 -9.69 -15.18
N ASP A 3 12.86 -9.35 -13.90
CA ASP A 3 12.55 -8.04 -13.38
C ASP A 3 13.63 -7.03 -13.79
N ALA A 4 13.19 -5.98 -14.45
CA ALA A 4 14.08 -4.92 -14.91
C ALA A 4 14.38 -3.87 -13.82
N PHE A 5 13.64 -3.90 -12.70
CA PHE A 5 13.74 -2.90 -11.64
C PHE A 5 13.28 -3.45 -10.28
N ILE A 6 13.98 -3.09 -9.20
CA ILE A 6 13.59 -3.44 -7.84
C ILE A 6 12.42 -2.55 -7.41
N ALA A 7 11.30 -3.18 -7.00
CA ALA A 7 10.08 -2.50 -6.59
C ALA A 7 9.57 -3.08 -5.25
N GLY A 8 10.20 -2.69 -4.14
CA GLY A 8 9.80 -3.13 -2.80
C GLY A 8 8.60 -2.36 -2.24
N HIS A 9 8.47 -1.07 -2.56
CA HIS A 9 7.35 -0.24 -2.12
C HIS A 9 6.23 -0.22 -3.17
N GLY A 10 4.99 -0.41 -2.75
CA GLY A 10 3.81 -0.44 -3.63
C GLY A 10 3.62 0.86 -4.41
N SER A 11 2.82 0.82 -5.49
CA SER A 11 2.43 1.91 -6.39
C SER A 11 3.52 2.57 -7.24
N ALA A 12 4.82 2.35 -7.02
CA ALA A 12 5.90 2.95 -7.80
C ALA A 12 6.14 2.30 -9.17
N ALA A 13 5.74 1.04 -9.35
CA ALA A 13 6.07 0.23 -10.52
C ALA A 13 5.60 0.83 -11.85
N LEU A 14 4.40 1.47 -11.87
CA LEU A 14 3.88 2.08 -13.09
C LEU A 14 4.74 3.25 -13.57
N SER A 15 5.12 4.15 -12.67
CA SER A 15 6.00 5.29 -13.00
C SER A 15 7.36 4.82 -13.52
N THR A 16 7.93 3.79 -12.91
CA THR A 16 9.18 3.16 -13.36
C THR A 16 9.02 2.58 -14.78
N ALA A 17 7.94 1.85 -15.03
CA ALA A 17 7.67 1.24 -16.33
C ALA A 17 7.48 2.30 -17.44
N ILE A 18 6.84 3.42 -17.12
CA ILE A 18 6.70 4.57 -18.03
C ILE A 18 8.09 5.12 -18.39
N GLY A 19 8.98 5.30 -17.40
CA GLY A 19 10.35 5.73 -17.61
C GLY A 19 11.11 4.77 -18.53
N ILE A 20 11.04 3.48 -18.30
CA ILE A 20 11.65 2.44 -19.14
C ILE A 20 11.08 2.47 -20.56
N ALA A 21 9.75 2.55 -20.70
CA ALA A 21 9.08 2.58 -22.00
C ALA A 21 9.48 3.83 -22.82
N ARG A 22 9.60 4.99 -22.17
CA ARG A 22 10.13 6.22 -22.79
C ARG A 22 11.57 6.07 -23.24
N ALA A 23 12.44 5.54 -22.39
CA ALA A 23 13.85 5.33 -22.71
C ALA A 23 14.00 4.41 -23.92
N LYS A 24 13.28 3.28 -23.99
CA LYS A 24 13.27 2.38 -25.14
C LYS A 24 12.84 3.10 -26.43
N LYS A 25 11.80 3.92 -26.34
CA LYS A 25 11.30 4.70 -27.48
C LYS A 25 12.36 5.71 -27.98
N LEU A 26 12.99 6.44 -27.07
CA LEU A 26 14.05 7.40 -27.42
C LEU A 26 15.29 6.75 -28.06
N LYS A 27 15.61 5.53 -27.66
CA LYS A 27 16.69 4.73 -28.21
C LYS A 27 16.32 3.92 -29.46
N ASN A 28 15.04 3.97 -29.88
CA ASN A 28 14.49 3.11 -30.93
C ASN A 28 14.67 1.60 -30.66
N GLU A 29 14.65 1.20 -29.40
CA GLU A 29 14.74 -0.19 -28.96
C GLU A 29 13.39 -0.90 -29.12
N PRO A 30 13.34 -2.08 -29.76
CA PRO A 30 12.09 -2.82 -29.94
C PRO A 30 11.58 -3.43 -28.63
N GLY A 31 10.34 -3.91 -28.67
CA GLY A 31 9.72 -4.70 -27.60
C GLY A 31 8.88 -3.86 -26.62
N LYS A 32 7.97 -4.54 -25.95
CA LYS A 32 7.03 -3.97 -24.98
C LYS A 32 7.63 -3.95 -23.56
N VAL A 33 7.17 -3.02 -22.77
CA VAL A 33 7.37 -2.98 -21.32
C VAL A 33 6.06 -3.44 -20.66
N VAL A 34 6.15 -4.50 -19.88
CA VAL A 34 5.00 -5.05 -19.13
C VAL A 34 5.20 -4.71 -17.65
N VAL A 35 4.22 -4.09 -17.03
CA VAL A 35 4.20 -3.82 -15.59
C VAL A 35 3.00 -4.51 -14.97
N ILE A 36 3.23 -5.24 -13.86
CA ILE A 36 2.17 -5.89 -13.10
C ILE A 36 1.97 -5.08 -11.83
N VAL A 37 0.73 -4.65 -11.60
CA VAL A 37 0.33 -3.86 -10.43
C VAL A 37 -0.82 -4.60 -9.73
N GLY A 38 -0.68 -4.89 -8.44
CA GLY A 38 -1.78 -5.43 -7.65
C GLY A 38 -2.84 -4.37 -7.35
N ASP A 39 -4.08 -4.80 -7.18
CA ASP A 39 -5.22 -3.92 -6.87
C ASP A 39 -5.05 -3.14 -5.56
N GLY A 40 -4.35 -3.69 -4.55
CA GLY A 40 -3.94 -2.96 -3.35
C GLY A 40 -2.97 -1.81 -3.65
N ALA A 41 -1.91 -2.08 -4.42
CA ALA A 41 -0.95 -1.06 -4.84
C ALA A 41 -1.58 -0.01 -5.76
N PHE A 42 -2.66 -0.36 -6.43
CA PHE A 42 -3.44 0.54 -7.28
C PHE A 42 -4.23 1.61 -6.50
N THR A 43 -4.31 1.51 -5.18
CA THR A 43 -4.90 2.57 -4.32
C THR A 43 -3.95 3.73 -4.03
N GLY A 44 -2.65 3.59 -4.28
CA GLY A 44 -1.64 4.63 -4.05
C GLY A 44 -1.64 5.75 -5.08
N GLY A 45 -1.34 6.98 -4.67
CA GLY A 45 -1.39 8.19 -5.50
C GLY A 45 -0.49 8.15 -6.73
N MET A 46 0.73 7.62 -6.60
CA MET A 46 1.70 7.53 -7.71
C MET A 46 1.19 6.76 -8.94
N VAL A 47 0.25 5.82 -8.76
CA VAL A 47 -0.35 5.13 -9.90
C VAL A 47 -1.15 6.11 -10.78
N TYR A 48 -1.91 7.01 -10.16
CA TYR A 48 -2.70 8.02 -10.88
C TYR A 48 -1.80 9.06 -11.53
N GLU A 49 -0.73 9.49 -10.84
CA GLU A 49 0.29 10.36 -11.42
C GLU A 49 0.95 9.69 -12.64
N GLY A 50 1.28 8.40 -12.53
CA GLY A 50 1.79 7.62 -13.64
C GLY A 50 0.80 7.52 -14.79
N MET A 51 -0.46 7.16 -14.54
CA MET A 51 -1.48 7.07 -15.58
C MET A 51 -1.70 8.40 -16.32
N ASN A 52 -1.66 9.52 -15.59
CA ASN A 52 -1.78 10.86 -16.19
C ASN A 52 -0.63 11.21 -17.15
N ASN A 53 0.51 10.50 -17.08
CA ASN A 53 1.70 10.73 -17.89
C ASN A 53 1.94 9.67 -18.98
N VAL A 54 0.97 8.82 -19.28
CA VAL A 54 1.13 7.66 -20.19
C VAL A 54 1.07 8.03 -21.68
N SER A 55 0.67 9.23 -22.05
CA SER A 55 0.42 9.63 -23.46
C SER A 55 1.51 9.15 -24.42
N ASN A 56 1.10 8.62 -25.58
CA ASN A 56 1.98 8.19 -26.68
C ASN A 56 2.95 7.04 -26.36
N LEU A 57 2.63 6.16 -25.42
CA LEU A 57 3.44 4.96 -25.09
C LEU A 57 2.82 3.68 -25.65
N ASN A 58 2.96 3.48 -26.95
CA ASN A 58 2.47 2.27 -27.62
C ASN A 58 3.22 0.96 -27.23
N ASN A 59 4.31 1.07 -26.50
CA ASN A 59 5.13 -0.02 -26.02
C ASN A 59 4.90 -0.38 -24.54
N LEU A 60 3.84 0.16 -23.90
CA LEU A 60 3.50 -0.10 -22.49
C LEU A 60 2.26 -1.01 -22.37
N ILE A 61 2.37 -2.04 -21.55
CA ILE A 61 1.26 -2.89 -21.13
C ILE A 61 1.21 -2.87 -19.60
N VAL A 62 0.11 -2.34 -19.04
CA VAL A 62 -0.17 -2.37 -17.61
C VAL A 62 -1.08 -3.55 -17.32
N VAL A 63 -0.66 -4.45 -16.48
CA VAL A 63 -1.46 -5.59 -16.00
C VAL A 63 -1.95 -5.29 -14.60
N LEU A 64 -3.24 -5.03 -14.44
CA LEU A 64 -3.86 -4.96 -13.13
C LEU A 64 -4.22 -6.37 -12.66
N ASN A 65 -3.55 -6.84 -11.62
CA ASN A 65 -3.87 -8.10 -10.95
C ASN A 65 -4.88 -7.85 -9.82
N ASP A 66 -6.16 -8.03 -10.14
CA ASP A 66 -7.27 -7.81 -9.22
C ASP A 66 -7.64 -9.11 -8.49
N ASN A 67 -7.23 -9.22 -7.24
CA ASN A 67 -7.58 -10.34 -6.36
C ASN A 67 -8.45 -9.95 -5.16
N LYS A 68 -8.94 -8.70 -5.10
CA LYS A 68 -9.79 -8.09 -4.06
C LYS A 68 -9.09 -7.92 -2.71
N MET A 69 -7.78 -8.15 -2.66
CA MET A 69 -7.02 -8.19 -1.42
C MET A 69 -5.70 -7.43 -1.55
N SER A 70 -5.42 -6.60 -0.54
CA SER A 70 -4.05 -6.27 -0.14
C SER A 70 -3.62 -7.23 1.00
N ILE A 71 -3.15 -6.73 2.12
CA ILE A 71 -3.03 -7.52 3.36
C ILE A 71 -4.43 -7.79 3.95
N SER A 72 -5.36 -6.86 3.80
CA SER A 72 -6.80 -6.97 4.10
C SER A 72 -7.63 -6.76 2.83
N LYS A 73 -8.96 -6.86 2.93
CA LYS A 73 -9.84 -6.49 1.80
C LYS A 73 -9.57 -5.04 1.41
N ASN A 74 -9.46 -4.81 0.11
CA ASN A 74 -9.27 -3.45 -0.41
C ASN A 74 -10.42 -2.54 0.00
N VAL A 75 -10.07 -1.31 0.34
CA VAL A 75 -11.01 -0.27 0.79
C VAL A 75 -11.12 0.85 -0.25
N GLY A 76 -12.18 1.64 -0.13
CA GLY A 76 -12.36 2.86 -0.92
C GLY A 76 -13.13 2.66 -2.25
N GLN A 77 -13.32 3.78 -2.95
CA GLN A 77 -14.15 3.85 -4.15
C GLN A 77 -13.54 3.12 -5.35
N MET A 78 -12.20 3.02 -5.41
CA MET A 78 -11.52 2.26 -6.46
C MET A 78 -11.84 0.77 -6.37
N ALA A 79 -11.84 0.18 -5.17
CA ALA A 79 -12.24 -1.21 -4.97
C ALA A 79 -13.71 -1.46 -5.39
N ASN A 80 -14.58 -0.50 -5.10
CA ASN A 80 -15.98 -0.54 -5.55
C ASN A 80 -16.10 -0.42 -7.08
N TYR A 81 -15.31 0.45 -7.71
CA TYR A 81 -15.27 0.61 -9.17
C TYR A 81 -14.80 -0.67 -9.86
N LEU A 82 -13.70 -1.29 -9.42
CA LEU A 82 -13.22 -2.56 -9.95
C LEU A 82 -14.25 -3.68 -9.76
N THR A 83 -14.96 -3.69 -8.64
CA THR A 83 -16.05 -4.63 -8.40
C THR A 83 -17.18 -4.48 -9.44
N LYS A 84 -17.58 -3.24 -9.75
CA LYS A 84 -18.57 -2.99 -10.80
C LYS A 84 -18.10 -3.47 -12.17
N LEU A 85 -16.83 -3.22 -12.53
CA LEU A 85 -16.27 -3.71 -13.79
C LEU A 85 -16.32 -5.24 -13.91
N ARG A 86 -16.07 -5.95 -12.80
CA ARG A 86 -16.11 -7.43 -12.78
C ARG A 86 -17.52 -8.01 -12.88
N THR A 87 -18.53 -7.28 -12.41
CA THR A 87 -19.89 -7.81 -12.27
C THR A 87 -20.87 -7.28 -13.30
N ASP A 88 -20.49 -6.35 -14.21
CA ASP A 88 -21.37 -5.78 -15.20
C ASP A 88 -21.70 -6.80 -16.33
N PRO A 89 -22.95 -7.30 -16.41
CA PRO A 89 -23.32 -8.27 -17.44
C PRO A 89 -23.23 -7.70 -18.88
N LYS A 90 -23.32 -6.38 -19.04
CA LYS A 90 -23.20 -5.73 -20.34
C LYS A 90 -21.78 -5.86 -20.88
N TYR A 91 -20.79 -5.79 -19.99
CA TYR A 91 -19.39 -5.93 -20.35
C TYR A 91 -19.09 -7.34 -20.92
N PHE A 92 -19.61 -8.40 -20.31
CA PHE A 92 -19.44 -9.78 -20.78
C PHE A 92 -20.16 -10.06 -22.11
N ARG A 93 -21.34 -9.48 -22.36
CA ARG A 93 -22.06 -9.66 -23.63
C ARG A 93 -21.33 -9.05 -24.82
N VAL A 94 -20.68 -7.91 -24.64
CA VAL A 94 -19.93 -7.23 -25.72
C VAL A 94 -18.67 -7.99 -26.08
N LYS A 95 -17.99 -8.61 -25.10
CA LYS A 95 -16.85 -9.47 -25.35
C LYS A 95 -17.21 -10.62 -26.34
N ALA A 96 -18.30 -11.32 -26.08
CA ALA A 96 -18.77 -12.40 -26.95
C ALA A 96 -19.10 -11.94 -28.39
N HIS A 97 -19.67 -10.73 -28.56
CA HIS A 97 -19.97 -10.17 -29.89
C HIS A 97 -18.74 -9.65 -30.63
N MET A 98 -17.75 -9.09 -29.92
CA MET A 98 -16.49 -8.63 -30.54
C MET A 98 -15.62 -9.78 -31.00
N GLU A 99 -15.55 -10.87 -30.28
CA GLU A 99 -14.82 -12.10 -30.69
C GLU A 99 -15.38 -12.67 -31.97
N THR A 100 -16.71 -12.62 -32.15
CA THR A 100 -17.38 -13.08 -33.36
C THR A 100 -17.19 -12.11 -34.55
N ALA A 101 -17.05 -10.82 -34.30
CA ALA A 101 -16.89 -9.80 -35.35
C ALA A 101 -15.44 -9.67 -35.83
N LEU A 102 -14.45 -9.80 -34.95
CA LEU A 102 -13.02 -9.73 -35.29
C LEU A 102 -12.54 -10.95 -36.12
N GLY A 103 -13.17 -12.11 -35.95
CA GLY A 103 -12.86 -13.31 -36.71
C GLY A 103 -13.34 -13.31 -38.18
N ARG A 104 -14.06 -12.25 -38.62
CA ARG A 104 -14.71 -12.21 -39.95
C ARG A 104 -14.29 -11.05 -40.86
N ILE A 105 -13.23 -10.31 -40.56
CA ILE A 105 -12.79 -9.17 -41.39
C ILE A 105 -11.62 -9.63 -42.28
N PRO A 106 -11.76 -9.66 -43.63
CA PRO A 106 -10.62 -9.82 -44.52
C PRO A 106 -9.68 -8.63 -44.44
N ALA A 107 -8.39 -8.90 -44.66
CA ALA A 107 -7.33 -7.89 -44.65
C ALA A 107 -7.63 -6.76 -45.66
N VAL A 108 -7.98 -5.58 -45.16
CA VAL A 108 -8.22 -4.35 -45.94
C VAL A 108 -7.31 -3.26 -45.45
N GLY A 109 -6.75 -2.45 -46.35
CA GLY A 109 -5.63 -1.54 -46.18
C GLY A 109 -5.77 -0.51 -45.03
N THR A 110 -4.63 -0.01 -44.58
CA THR A 110 -4.39 0.73 -43.34
C THR A 110 -5.27 1.98 -43.13
N ALA A 111 -5.58 2.74 -44.18
CA ALA A 111 -6.40 3.97 -44.10
C ALA A 111 -7.89 3.70 -43.77
N LEU A 112 -8.43 2.57 -44.19
CA LEU A 112 -9.80 2.17 -43.88
C LEU A 112 -9.92 1.65 -42.44
N VAL A 113 -8.83 1.09 -41.89
CA VAL A 113 -8.76 0.60 -40.52
C VAL A 113 -8.84 1.75 -39.51
N GLU A 114 -8.20 2.89 -39.78
CA GLU A 114 -8.26 4.08 -38.90
C GLU A 114 -9.67 4.68 -38.86
N VAL A 115 -10.32 4.85 -39.99
CA VAL A 115 -11.72 5.38 -40.08
C VAL A 115 -12.71 4.41 -39.41
N LEU A 116 -12.49 3.10 -39.56
CA LEU A 116 -13.32 2.09 -38.89
C LEU A 116 -13.06 2.03 -37.40
N GLN A 117 -11.83 2.29 -36.95
CA GLN A 117 -11.49 2.37 -35.53
C GLN A 117 -12.09 3.61 -34.87
N GLU A 118 -12.06 4.76 -35.53
CA GLU A 118 -12.71 5.98 -35.05
C GLU A 118 -14.26 5.84 -35.02
N GLY A 119 -14.85 5.29 -36.06
CA GLY A 119 -16.27 4.97 -36.09
C GLY A 119 -16.70 3.98 -35.01
N LYS A 120 -15.88 2.94 -34.74
CA LYS A 120 -16.10 2.00 -33.63
C LYS A 120 -15.96 2.66 -32.26
N LYS A 121 -15.02 3.60 -32.08
CA LYS A 121 -14.89 4.39 -30.84
C LYS A 121 -16.13 5.25 -30.59
N ILE A 122 -16.69 5.89 -31.63
CA ILE A 122 -17.88 6.74 -31.52
C ILE A 122 -19.13 5.91 -31.20
N ILE A 123 -19.32 4.77 -31.85
CA ILE A 123 -20.45 3.85 -31.58
C ILE A 123 -20.29 3.24 -30.16
N ARG A 124 -19.09 2.88 -29.77
CA ARG A 124 -18.79 2.35 -28.45
C ARG A 124 -19.02 3.37 -27.33
N ARG A 125 -18.65 4.66 -27.54
CA ARG A 125 -18.95 5.77 -26.63
C ARG A 125 -20.44 6.08 -26.50
N GLY A 126 -21.23 5.91 -27.55
CA GLY A 126 -22.66 6.17 -27.53
C GLY A 126 -23.52 5.10 -26.88
N ILE A 127 -23.01 3.86 -26.78
CA ILE A 127 -23.76 2.71 -26.25
C ILE A 127 -23.21 2.25 -24.89
N TYR A 128 -21.96 2.53 -24.60
CA TYR A 128 -21.27 2.12 -23.36
C TYR A 128 -20.56 3.29 -22.71
N HIS A 129 -20.71 3.42 -21.39
CA HIS A 129 -19.85 4.31 -20.61
C HIS A 129 -18.42 3.78 -20.71
N SER A 130 -17.48 4.62 -21.18
CA SER A 130 -16.05 4.29 -21.20
C SER A 130 -15.57 4.05 -19.77
N THR A 131 -14.60 3.16 -19.64
CA THR A 131 -13.92 2.96 -18.35
C THR A 131 -13.03 4.18 -18.04
N MET A 132 -12.75 4.43 -16.77
CA MET A 132 -11.78 5.45 -16.36
C MET A 132 -10.42 5.26 -17.08
N PHE A 133 -10.01 4.03 -17.33
CA PHE A 133 -8.75 3.72 -18.02
C PHE A 133 -8.77 4.18 -19.49
N GLU A 134 -9.89 4.02 -20.15
CA GLU A 134 -10.06 4.48 -21.54
C GLU A 134 -10.09 6.02 -21.62
N GLU A 135 -10.71 6.69 -20.65
CA GLU A 135 -10.67 8.15 -20.57
C GLU A 135 -9.25 8.68 -20.32
N MET A 136 -8.41 7.91 -19.64
CA MET A 136 -6.98 8.22 -19.44
C MET A 136 -6.09 7.80 -20.63
N GLY A 137 -6.68 7.36 -21.74
CA GLY A 137 -5.96 7.07 -22.98
C GLY A 137 -5.41 5.65 -23.14
N PHE A 138 -5.78 4.73 -22.26
CA PHE A 138 -5.44 3.32 -22.42
C PHE A 138 -6.45 2.59 -23.30
N GLN A 139 -6.01 1.55 -23.98
CA GLN A 139 -6.87 0.50 -24.49
C GLN A 139 -7.16 -0.47 -23.35
N TYR A 140 -8.39 -0.49 -22.85
CA TYR A 140 -8.77 -1.41 -21.78
C TYR A 140 -9.11 -2.79 -22.33
N VAL A 141 -8.53 -3.83 -21.73
CA VAL A 141 -8.75 -5.26 -22.02
C VAL A 141 -9.07 -5.99 -20.73
N GLY A 142 -10.16 -6.70 -20.67
CA GLY A 142 -10.56 -7.47 -19.47
C GLY A 142 -11.99 -7.12 -19.03
N PRO A 143 -12.43 -7.61 -17.86
CA PRO A 143 -11.70 -8.51 -16.98
C PRO A 143 -11.52 -9.91 -17.57
N VAL A 144 -10.36 -10.53 -17.33
CA VAL A 144 -9.98 -11.86 -17.83
C VAL A 144 -9.62 -12.74 -16.64
N ASP A 145 -9.86 -14.05 -16.74
CA ASP A 145 -9.39 -15.01 -15.74
C ASP A 145 -7.85 -15.08 -15.75
N GLY A 146 -7.23 -14.60 -14.68
CA GLY A 146 -5.77 -14.59 -14.52
C GLY A 146 -5.16 -15.96 -14.22
N HIS A 147 -5.98 -17.00 -14.02
CA HIS A 147 -5.53 -18.39 -13.89
C HIS A 147 -5.60 -19.17 -15.20
N ASP A 148 -6.22 -18.64 -16.26
CA ASP A 148 -6.23 -19.23 -17.60
C ASP A 148 -4.98 -18.82 -18.38
N VAL A 149 -3.91 -19.60 -18.24
CA VAL A 149 -2.62 -19.37 -18.91
C VAL A 149 -2.74 -19.41 -20.44
N THR A 150 -3.63 -20.23 -20.97
CA THR A 150 -3.85 -20.36 -22.43
C THR A 150 -4.45 -19.08 -22.99
N GLU A 151 -5.49 -18.57 -22.35
CA GLU A 151 -6.13 -17.32 -22.74
C GLU A 151 -5.17 -16.12 -22.55
N LEU A 152 -4.43 -16.06 -21.44
CA LEU A 152 -3.43 -15.02 -21.22
C LEU A 152 -2.34 -15.03 -22.30
N THR A 153 -1.84 -16.20 -22.70
CA THR A 153 -0.86 -16.32 -23.78
C THR A 153 -1.41 -15.77 -25.09
N ARG A 154 -2.65 -16.12 -25.45
CA ARG A 154 -3.33 -15.62 -26.64
C ARG A 154 -3.49 -14.09 -26.60
N ILE A 155 -3.87 -13.55 -25.44
CA ILE A 155 -4.02 -12.09 -25.24
C ILE A 155 -2.67 -11.41 -25.42
N PHE A 156 -1.62 -11.82 -24.72
CA PHE A 156 -0.31 -11.19 -24.81
C PHE A 156 0.28 -11.26 -26.22
N THR A 157 0.04 -12.35 -26.98
CA THR A 157 0.43 -12.44 -28.38
C THR A 157 -0.23 -11.35 -29.22
N ASN A 158 -1.54 -11.14 -29.04
CA ASN A 158 -2.29 -10.12 -29.78
C ASN A 158 -1.92 -8.68 -29.35
N LEU A 159 -1.47 -8.49 -28.10
CA LEU A 159 -1.08 -7.18 -27.59
C LEU A 159 0.28 -6.70 -28.10
N GLN A 160 1.10 -7.57 -28.69
CA GLN A 160 2.38 -7.19 -29.27
C GLN A 160 2.24 -6.18 -30.41
N GLU A 161 1.16 -6.25 -31.17
CA GLU A 161 0.90 -5.41 -32.35
C GLU A 161 0.08 -4.15 -32.05
N GLN A 162 -0.23 -3.88 -30.76
CA GLN A 162 -1.04 -2.70 -30.42
C GLN A 162 -0.26 -1.39 -30.51
N TYR A 163 -0.93 -0.34 -30.99
CA TYR A 163 -0.37 1.00 -31.22
C TYR A 163 -0.72 2.02 -30.12
N SER A 164 -1.38 1.59 -29.05
CA SER A 164 -1.72 2.42 -27.89
C SER A 164 -1.26 1.72 -26.59
N PRO A 165 -1.10 2.47 -25.49
CA PRO A 165 -0.86 1.83 -24.20
C PRO A 165 -2.05 0.95 -23.82
N VAL A 166 -1.76 -0.24 -23.28
CA VAL A 166 -2.79 -1.22 -22.93
C VAL A 166 -2.94 -1.32 -21.41
N PHE A 167 -4.18 -1.40 -20.95
CA PHE A 167 -4.53 -1.71 -19.57
C PHE A 167 -5.26 -3.06 -19.54
N LEU A 168 -4.53 -4.10 -19.19
CA LEU A 168 -5.04 -5.48 -19.07
C LEU A 168 -5.49 -5.73 -17.63
N HIS A 169 -6.78 -5.91 -17.43
CA HIS A 169 -7.37 -6.25 -16.15
C HIS A 169 -7.55 -7.77 -16.03
N ILE A 170 -6.77 -8.39 -15.17
CA ILE A 170 -6.89 -9.82 -14.86
C ILE A 170 -7.50 -10.00 -13.47
N VAL A 171 -8.32 -11.02 -13.30
CA VAL A 171 -8.93 -11.37 -12.00
C VAL A 171 -8.31 -12.67 -11.52
N THR A 172 -7.74 -12.65 -10.32
CA THR A 172 -7.14 -13.83 -9.70
C THR A 172 -7.74 -14.11 -8.32
N GLN A 173 -7.48 -15.30 -7.81
CA GLN A 173 -7.78 -15.67 -6.43
C GLN A 173 -6.45 -15.80 -5.67
N LYS A 174 -6.27 -14.97 -4.63
CA LYS A 174 -5.08 -15.01 -3.78
C LYS A 174 -5.05 -16.34 -3.02
N GLY A 175 -3.88 -16.99 -3.01
CA GLY A 175 -3.69 -18.31 -2.39
C GLY A 175 -4.16 -19.50 -3.24
N LYS A 176 -4.55 -19.29 -4.51
CA LYS A 176 -5.05 -20.32 -5.43
C LYS A 176 -4.17 -21.56 -5.46
N GLY A 177 -4.79 -22.73 -5.22
CA GLY A 177 -4.12 -24.02 -5.17
C GLY A 177 -3.76 -24.50 -3.76
N LEU A 178 -3.88 -23.63 -2.73
CA LEU A 178 -3.71 -23.98 -1.33
C LEU A 178 -4.94 -23.56 -0.54
N LYS A 179 -5.83 -24.52 -0.25
CA LYS A 179 -7.14 -24.26 0.35
C LYS A 179 -7.11 -23.37 1.61
N PRO A 180 -6.23 -23.59 2.61
CA PRO A 180 -6.11 -22.70 3.77
C PRO A 180 -5.76 -21.26 3.39
N ALA A 181 -4.93 -21.05 2.36
CA ALA A 181 -4.57 -19.72 1.88
C ALA A 181 -5.71 -19.06 1.08
N GLU A 182 -6.52 -19.84 0.38
CA GLU A 182 -7.72 -19.34 -0.30
C GLU A 182 -8.78 -18.85 0.70
N GLU A 183 -8.94 -19.58 1.82
CA GLU A 183 -9.90 -19.26 2.89
C GLU A 183 -9.44 -18.08 3.76
N ASN A 184 -8.12 -17.95 3.99
CA ASN A 184 -7.51 -16.91 4.84
C ASN A 184 -6.38 -16.15 4.12
N PRO A 185 -6.63 -15.50 2.98
CA PRO A 185 -5.57 -14.92 2.14
C PRO A 185 -4.79 -13.77 2.80
N GLY A 186 -5.35 -13.16 3.85
CA GLY A 186 -4.65 -12.14 4.65
C GLY A 186 -3.57 -12.74 5.54
N GLU A 187 -3.84 -13.88 6.16
CA GLU A 187 -2.89 -14.59 7.01
C GLU A 187 -1.72 -15.17 6.22
N PHE A 188 -2.00 -15.61 4.98
CA PHE A 188 -0.99 -16.14 4.06
C PHE A 188 -0.31 -15.08 3.18
N HIS A 189 -0.46 -13.78 3.49
CA HIS A 189 0.16 -12.71 2.69
C HIS A 189 1.69 -12.71 2.81
N SER A 190 2.23 -12.97 4.00
CA SER A 190 3.67 -13.06 4.27
C SER A 190 3.89 -14.05 5.40
N VAL A 191 4.06 -15.31 5.06
CA VAL A 191 4.25 -16.38 6.03
C VAL A 191 5.71 -16.81 6.10
N SER A 192 6.16 -17.20 7.30
CA SER A 192 7.41 -17.92 7.50
C SER A 192 7.32 -19.32 6.86
N ALA A 193 8.44 -20.03 6.76
CA ALA A 193 8.44 -21.42 6.35
C ALA A 193 7.49 -22.23 7.26
N PHE A 194 6.62 -23.03 6.66
CA PHE A 194 5.63 -23.85 7.33
C PHE A 194 5.62 -25.27 6.74
N ASP A 195 5.13 -26.23 7.52
CA ASP A 195 4.95 -27.60 7.09
C ASP A 195 3.57 -27.76 6.42
N LEU A 196 3.54 -28.30 5.20
CA LEU A 196 2.31 -28.52 4.45
C LEU A 196 1.38 -29.57 5.12
N ASP A 197 1.95 -30.54 5.84
CA ASP A 197 1.20 -31.60 6.51
C ASP A 197 0.60 -31.12 7.84
N HIS A 198 1.10 -30.03 8.40
CA HIS A 198 0.68 -29.46 9.68
C HIS A 198 0.19 -28.00 9.52
N LEU A 199 -0.54 -27.71 8.46
CA LEU A 199 -1.17 -26.40 8.23
C LEU A 199 -2.21 -26.09 9.32
N THR A 200 -1.72 -25.79 10.51
CA THR A 200 -2.45 -24.97 11.46
C THR A 200 -2.37 -23.52 10.97
N ASN A 201 -3.47 -22.77 11.12
CA ASN A 201 -3.45 -21.34 10.79
C ASN A 201 -2.16 -20.72 11.32
N PRO A 202 -1.29 -20.16 10.47
CA PRO A 202 -0.11 -19.47 10.97
C PRO A 202 -0.60 -18.37 11.91
N GLU A 203 -0.16 -18.40 13.15
CA GLU A 203 -0.44 -17.30 14.06
C GLU A 203 0.14 -16.04 13.43
N MET A 204 -0.68 -15.09 13.07
CA MET A 204 -0.33 -13.90 12.27
C MET A 204 0.75 -13.01 12.90
N SER A 205 0.96 -13.16 14.19
CA SER A 205 2.03 -12.54 14.96
C SER A 205 2.17 -13.32 16.27
N PRO A 206 3.35 -13.38 16.87
CA PRO A 206 3.50 -13.86 18.22
C PRO A 206 2.43 -13.21 19.12
N LYS A 207 1.81 -13.97 20.02
CA LYS A 207 0.78 -13.46 20.95
C LYS A 207 1.29 -12.24 21.72
N ASP A 208 2.59 -12.16 21.92
CA ASP A 208 3.29 -11.11 22.62
C ASP A 208 4.29 -10.43 21.68
N SER A 209 3.89 -9.33 21.07
CA SER A 209 4.75 -8.50 20.21
C SER A 209 4.53 -7.03 20.51
N PHE A 210 5.50 -6.18 20.18
CA PHE A 210 5.36 -4.73 20.32
C PHE A 210 4.09 -4.23 19.60
N SER A 211 3.82 -4.68 18.39
CA SER A 211 2.63 -4.29 17.62
C SER A 211 1.32 -4.69 18.33
N ASN A 212 1.26 -5.92 18.87
CA ASN A 212 0.07 -6.38 19.61
C ASN A 212 -0.11 -5.65 20.94
N ARG A 213 0.98 -5.38 21.67
CA ARG A 213 0.95 -4.58 22.90
C ARG A 213 0.50 -3.15 22.62
N PHE A 214 1.06 -2.52 21.59
CA PHE A 214 0.64 -1.21 21.12
C PHE A 214 -0.87 -1.18 20.80
N GLY A 215 -1.34 -2.10 19.96
CA GLY A 215 -2.74 -2.11 19.53
C GLY A 215 -3.73 -2.36 20.67
N ASN A 216 -3.43 -3.27 21.60
CA ASN A 216 -4.24 -3.52 22.78
C ASN A 216 -4.29 -2.30 23.71
N LYS A 217 -3.13 -1.68 24.01
CA LYS A 217 -3.07 -0.48 24.84
C LYS A 217 -3.80 0.69 24.19
N LEU A 218 -3.64 0.89 22.87
CA LEU A 218 -4.34 1.94 22.15
C LEU A 218 -5.87 1.72 22.16
N ALA A 219 -6.33 0.48 22.04
CA ALA A 219 -7.75 0.14 22.15
C ALA A 219 -8.31 0.46 23.54
N ALA A 220 -7.56 0.21 24.60
CA ALA A 220 -7.93 0.59 25.95
C ALA A 220 -8.03 2.12 26.11
N LEU A 221 -6.98 2.85 25.66
CA LEU A 221 -6.97 4.31 25.67
C LEU A 221 -8.10 4.93 24.84
N GLY A 222 -8.46 4.31 23.72
CA GLY A 222 -9.56 4.79 22.88
C GLY A 222 -10.93 4.73 23.56
N ARG A 223 -11.14 3.83 24.55
CA ARG A 223 -12.36 3.83 25.36
C ARG A 223 -12.39 4.96 26.40
N GLU A 224 -11.21 5.39 26.86
CA GLU A 224 -11.07 6.43 27.86
C GLU A 224 -11.02 7.85 27.25
N VAL A 225 -10.49 7.97 26.03
CA VAL A 225 -10.25 9.24 25.33
C VAL A 225 -11.18 9.35 24.11
N PRO A 226 -12.31 10.09 24.22
CA PRO A 226 -13.37 10.07 23.20
C PRO A 226 -12.96 10.62 21.83
N ASN A 227 -11.99 11.52 21.78
CA ASN A 227 -11.50 12.11 20.52
C ASN A 227 -10.29 11.35 19.92
N LEU A 228 -9.82 10.26 20.56
CA LEU A 228 -8.77 9.41 20.02
C LEU A 228 -9.28 8.63 18.81
N CYS A 229 -8.58 8.70 17.68
CA CYS A 229 -8.84 7.90 16.51
C CYS A 229 -7.54 7.27 15.97
N ALA A 230 -7.67 6.19 15.21
CA ALA A 230 -6.54 5.44 14.69
C ALA A 230 -6.59 5.34 13.16
N ILE A 231 -5.45 5.58 12.52
CA ILE A 231 -5.30 5.58 11.05
C ILE A 231 -4.17 4.63 10.67
N THR A 232 -4.36 3.89 9.58
CA THR A 232 -3.29 3.10 8.96
C THR A 232 -3.42 3.09 7.44
N ALA A 233 -2.36 2.68 6.77
CA ALA A 233 -2.29 2.57 5.31
C ALA A 233 -2.15 1.09 4.89
N ALA A 234 -3.25 0.35 4.89
CA ALA A 234 -3.35 -1.09 4.58
C ALA A 234 -2.56 -2.02 5.54
N MET A 235 -2.18 -1.54 6.72
CA MET A 235 -1.34 -2.27 7.68
C MET A 235 -2.06 -2.64 8.98
N LYS A 236 -3.40 -2.71 8.98
CA LYS A 236 -4.23 -2.94 10.16
C LYS A 236 -3.76 -4.07 11.08
N TYR A 237 -3.43 -5.22 10.51
CA TYR A 237 -2.98 -6.37 11.30
C TYR A 237 -1.52 -6.22 11.75
N GLY A 238 -0.66 -5.81 10.84
CA GLY A 238 0.76 -5.70 11.12
C GLY A 238 1.15 -4.64 12.15
N THR A 239 0.29 -3.63 12.35
CA THR A 239 0.45 -2.59 13.38
C THR A 239 -0.34 -2.86 14.66
N GLY A 240 -1.05 -4.00 14.73
CA GLY A 240 -1.92 -4.33 15.88
C GLY A 240 -3.22 -3.52 15.94
N LEU A 241 -3.52 -2.65 14.98
CA LEU A 241 -4.75 -1.83 14.98
C LEU A 241 -6.04 -2.63 14.77
N ASN A 242 -5.95 -3.93 14.48
CA ASN A 242 -7.10 -4.83 14.51
C ASN A 242 -7.78 -4.88 15.90
N PHE A 243 -7.05 -4.66 17.00
CA PHE A 243 -7.62 -4.57 18.35
C PHE A 243 -8.43 -3.28 18.52
N PHE A 244 -7.90 -2.14 18.06
CA PHE A 244 -8.63 -0.86 18.07
C PHE A 244 -9.87 -0.92 17.18
N TYR A 245 -9.75 -1.44 15.96
CA TYR A 245 -10.88 -1.64 15.04
C TYR A 245 -12.01 -2.48 15.62
N ARG A 246 -11.67 -3.57 16.33
CA ARG A 246 -12.68 -4.40 17.00
C ARG A 246 -13.38 -3.69 18.15
N ALA A 247 -12.68 -2.81 18.85
CA ALA A 247 -13.19 -2.09 20.00
C ALA A 247 -13.99 -0.84 19.63
N ILE A 248 -13.57 -0.11 18.60
CA ILE A 248 -14.08 1.22 18.25
C ILE A 248 -13.98 1.41 16.71
N PRO A 249 -14.80 0.67 15.95
CA PRO A 249 -14.68 0.67 14.48
C PRO A 249 -14.99 2.03 13.84
N GLU A 250 -15.84 2.86 14.46
CA GLU A 250 -16.24 4.18 13.96
C GLU A 250 -15.13 5.25 14.04
N ARG A 251 -14.08 4.99 14.80
CA ARG A 251 -12.91 5.88 14.94
C ARG A 251 -11.63 5.26 14.35
N PHE A 252 -11.78 4.21 13.56
CA PHE A 252 -10.69 3.56 12.84
C PHE A 252 -10.78 3.83 11.34
N PHE A 253 -9.66 4.22 10.74
CA PHE A 253 -9.55 4.54 9.32
C PHE A 253 -8.40 3.77 8.68
N ASP A 254 -8.73 2.93 7.69
CA ASP A 254 -7.74 2.33 6.80
C ASP A 254 -7.85 3.01 5.44
N VAL A 255 -6.81 3.72 5.03
CA VAL A 255 -6.81 4.53 3.81
C VAL A 255 -6.29 3.80 2.57
N GLY A 256 -5.94 2.52 2.69
CA GLY A 256 -5.24 1.78 1.63
C GLY A 256 -3.75 2.14 1.60
N MET A 257 -3.04 1.78 0.52
CA MET A 257 -1.61 2.11 0.38
C MET A 257 -1.41 3.57 -0.01
N ALA A 258 -1.75 4.49 0.90
CA ALA A 258 -1.76 5.93 0.68
C ALA A 258 -1.25 6.65 1.95
N GLU A 259 0.03 6.48 2.24
CA GLU A 259 0.69 6.99 3.45
C GLU A 259 0.66 8.52 3.51
N GLU A 260 0.83 9.18 2.39
CA GLU A 260 0.74 10.64 2.24
C GLU A 260 -0.65 11.14 2.62
N HIS A 261 -1.68 10.48 2.10
CA HIS A 261 -3.07 10.78 2.45
C HIS A 261 -3.36 10.52 3.94
N ALA A 262 -2.79 9.44 4.52
CA ALA A 262 -2.96 9.13 5.93
C ALA A 262 -2.53 10.28 6.84
N VAL A 263 -1.38 10.89 6.54
CA VAL A 263 -0.81 11.99 7.35
C VAL A 263 -1.59 13.29 7.15
N THR A 264 -1.90 13.67 5.91
CA THR A 264 -2.73 14.87 5.64
C THR A 264 -4.15 14.73 6.19
N PHE A 265 -4.74 13.52 6.10
CA PHE A 265 -6.04 13.23 6.70
C PHE A 265 -6.00 13.34 8.24
N ALA A 266 -4.92 12.85 8.87
CA ALA A 266 -4.69 13.05 10.30
C ALA A 266 -4.61 14.54 10.68
N ALA A 267 -3.91 15.34 9.88
CA ALA A 267 -3.84 16.79 10.08
C ALA A 267 -5.24 17.42 10.04
N GLY A 268 -6.07 17.04 9.06
CA GLY A 268 -7.46 17.48 8.98
C GLY A 268 -8.28 17.11 10.21
N LEU A 269 -8.17 15.89 10.72
CA LEU A 269 -8.85 15.45 11.95
C LEU A 269 -8.35 16.23 13.18
N ALA A 270 -7.03 16.40 13.29
CA ALA A 270 -6.44 17.13 14.42
C ALA A 270 -6.86 18.61 14.44
N SER A 271 -7.00 19.24 13.27
CA SER A 271 -7.47 20.62 13.16
C SER A 271 -8.91 20.83 13.70
N GLN A 272 -9.68 19.74 13.82
CA GLN A 272 -11.04 19.72 14.37
C GLN A 272 -11.08 19.14 15.81
N GLY A 273 -9.93 19.06 16.48
CA GLY A 273 -9.85 18.64 17.89
C GLY A 273 -9.85 17.13 18.12
N MET A 274 -9.72 16.32 17.07
CA MET A 274 -9.46 14.90 17.22
C MET A 274 -7.99 14.67 17.59
N LEU A 275 -7.71 13.50 18.17
CA LEU A 275 -6.35 13.02 18.44
C LEU A 275 -6.05 11.81 17.56
N PRO A 276 -5.58 12.01 16.32
CA PRO A 276 -5.24 10.92 15.45
C PRO A 276 -3.90 10.27 15.80
N VAL A 277 -3.91 8.95 15.83
CA VAL A 277 -2.73 8.09 15.91
C VAL A 277 -2.54 7.43 14.56
N VAL A 278 -1.46 7.80 13.85
CA VAL A 278 -1.12 7.26 12.55
C VAL A 278 -0.12 6.13 12.73
N ALA A 279 -0.55 4.87 12.55
CA ALA A 279 0.28 3.70 12.74
C ALA A 279 0.69 3.09 11.38
N ILE A 280 1.96 3.25 11.04
CA ILE A 280 2.57 2.86 9.76
C ILE A 280 3.96 2.29 10.03
N TYR A 281 4.46 1.39 9.16
CA TYR A 281 5.83 0.89 9.26
C TYR A 281 6.84 1.99 8.98
N SER A 282 7.95 1.97 9.69
CA SER A 282 9.02 2.96 9.58
C SER A 282 9.42 3.24 8.13
N THR A 283 9.67 2.20 7.35
CA THR A 283 10.07 2.34 5.92
C THR A 283 9.03 3.06 5.08
N PHE A 284 7.73 2.88 5.35
CA PHE A 284 6.65 3.50 4.57
C PHE A 284 6.34 4.93 4.98
N PHE A 285 6.66 5.33 6.22
CA PHE A 285 6.58 6.74 6.61
C PHE A 285 7.46 7.67 5.78
N GLN A 286 8.51 7.16 5.13
CA GLN A 286 9.34 7.94 4.21
C GLN A 286 8.53 8.63 3.11
N ARG A 287 7.40 8.02 2.67
CA ARG A 287 6.53 8.59 1.65
C ARG A 287 5.79 9.84 2.10
N ALA A 288 5.51 9.95 3.39
CA ALA A 288 4.73 11.03 3.98
C ALA A 288 5.62 12.12 4.63
N TYR A 289 6.90 12.19 4.28
CA TYR A 289 7.83 13.15 4.87
C TYR A 289 7.42 14.60 4.65
N ASP A 290 7.02 14.96 3.43
CA ASP A 290 6.50 16.29 3.10
C ASP A 290 5.26 16.65 3.92
N GLN A 291 4.29 15.72 4.02
CA GLN A 291 3.05 15.92 4.76
C GLN A 291 3.30 16.06 6.28
N MET A 292 4.31 15.38 6.82
CA MET A 292 4.72 15.57 8.21
C MET A 292 5.24 16.99 8.45
N ILE A 293 6.04 17.53 7.53
CA ILE A 293 6.58 18.90 7.61
C ILE A 293 5.45 19.91 7.45
N HIS A 294 4.80 19.88 6.31
CA HIS A 294 3.91 20.93 5.83
C HIS A 294 2.55 20.89 6.51
N ASP A 295 1.91 19.70 6.56
CA ASP A 295 0.52 19.60 6.98
C ASP A 295 0.37 19.46 8.50
N VAL A 296 1.39 18.90 9.17
CA VAL A 296 1.32 18.62 10.62
C VAL A 296 2.22 19.54 11.42
N ASN A 297 3.54 19.59 11.12
CA ASN A 297 4.52 20.24 11.97
C ASN A 297 4.44 21.77 11.91
N LEU A 298 4.25 22.37 10.74
CA LEU A 298 4.12 23.83 10.59
C LEU A 298 2.94 24.40 11.37
N MET A 299 1.84 23.63 11.48
CA MET A 299 0.65 24.02 12.25
C MET A 299 0.70 23.52 13.70
N HIS A 300 1.75 22.82 14.09
CA HIS A 300 1.91 22.19 15.41
C HIS A 300 0.69 21.37 15.85
N LEU A 301 0.13 20.58 14.91
CA LEU A 301 -1.09 19.81 15.14
C LEU A 301 -0.86 18.61 16.04
N ASP A 302 -1.89 18.24 16.79
CA ASP A 302 -1.86 17.18 17.78
C ASP A 302 -1.98 15.78 17.11
N VAL A 303 -0.92 15.34 16.46
CA VAL A 303 -0.82 14.04 15.75
C VAL A 303 0.24 13.17 16.41
N LEU A 304 -0.12 11.92 16.72
CA LEU A 304 0.82 10.89 17.20
C LEU A 304 1.20 9.94 16.06
N PHE A 305 2.47 9.91 15.70
CA PHE A 305 3.02 8.95 14.74
C PHE A 305 3.48 7.69 15.49
N ALA A 306 2.82 6.56 15.24
CA ALA A 306 3.21 5.25 15.77
C ALA A 306 4.00 4.48 14.70
N VAL A 307 5.31 4.47 14.88
CA VAL A 307 6.29 3.96 13.91
C VAL A 307 6.60 2.51 14.22
N ASP A 308 5.89 1.60 13.58
CA ASP A 308 6.10 0.16 13.73
C ASP A 308 7.30 -0.31 12.89
N ARG A 309 7.92 -1.42 13.24
CA ARG A 309 9.09 -1.99 12.54
C ARG A 309 10.27 -1.02 12.45
N ALA A 310 10.50 -0.26 13.52
CA ALA A 310 11.66 0.61 13.62
C ALA A 310 12.96 -0.20 13.81
N GLY A 311 14.04 0.26 13.21
CA GLY A 311 15.34 -0.41 13.25
C GLY A 311 15.52 -1.47 12.17
N LEU A 312 16.36 -2.47 12.44
CA LEU A 312 16.64 -3.55 11.51
C LEU A 312 15.50 -4.56 11.47
N VAL A 313 15.06 -4.91 10.28
CA VAL A 313 13.95 -5.85 10.03
C VAL A 313 14.40 -6.97 9.09
N PRO A 314 15.19 -7.93 9.58
CA PRO A 314 15.85 -8.91 8.71
C PRO A 314 14.88 -9.82 7.94
N GLY A 315 13.67 -10.03 8.44
CA GLY A 315 12.66 -10.86 7.78
C GLY A 315 11.94 -10.20 6.59
N ASP A 316 12.07 -8.88 6.41
CA ASP A 316 11.32 -8.13 5.38
C ASP A 316 12.21 -7.72 4.18
N GLY A 317 13.49 -8.12 4.16
CA GLY A 317 14.43 -7.86 3.07
C GLY A 317 15.00 -6.43 3.05
N GLU A 318 15.82 -6.15 2.04
CA GLU A 318 16.61 -4.91 1.95
C GLU A 318 15.77 -3.63 1.78
N THR A 319 14.57 -3.75 1.23
CA THR A 319 13.71 -2.59 0.90
C THR A 319 12.83 -2.14 2.05
N HIS A 320 12.80 -2.86 3.18
CA HIS A 320 11.86 -2.62 4.26
C HIS A 320 12.52 -2.32 5.61
N GLN A 321 13.75 -1.82 5.60
CA GLN A 321 14.48 -1.49 6.83
C GLN A 321 13.98 -0.19 7.45
N GLY A 322 13.78 -0.19 8.77
CA GLY A 322 13.27 0.96 9.53
C GLY A 322 14.39 1.80 10.15
N ILE A 323 15.36 2.25 9.35
CA ILE A 323 16.58 2.91 9.84
C ILE A 323 16.61 4.42 9.60
N TYR A 324 15.68 4.98 8.83
CA TYR A 324 15.68 6.39 8.45
C TYR A 324 14.76 7.27 9.29
N ASP A 325 13.83 6.68 10.05
CA ASP A 325 12.77 7.38 10.77
C ASP A 325 13.33 8.38 11.80
N THR A 326 14.33 8.01 12.58
CA THR A 326 14.96 8.93 13.53
C THR A 326 15.59 10.14 12.85
N GLY A 327 16.21 9.94 11.68
CA GLY A 327 16.83 11.01 10.91
C GLY A 327 15.82 12.05 10.45
N TYR A 328 14.74 11.65 9.77
CA TYR A 328 13.78 12.61 9.26
C TYR A 328 12.91 13.24 10.37
N PHE A 329 12.52 12.52 11.41
CA PHE A 329 11.81 13.13 12.55
C PHE A 329 12.68 14.17 13.28
N SER A 330 13.98 13.87 13.46
CA SER A 330 14.91 14.82 14.08
C SER A 330 15.09 16.08 13.26
N GLN A 331 15.23 15.95 11.92
CA GLN A 331 15.37 17.11 11.02
C GLN A 331 14.19 18.06 11.07
N ILE A 332 12.98 17.55 11.23
CA ILE A 332 11.76 18.38 11.31
C ILE A 332 11.39 18.78 12.74
N GLY A 333 12.17 18.36 13.75
CA GLY A 333 11.98 18.74 15.13
C GLY A 333 10.82 18.05 15.85
N ILE A 334 10.30 16.93 15.32
CA ILE A 334 9.27 16.13 15.97
C ILE A 334 9.93 15.23 17.02
N PRO A 335 9.54 15.31 18.32
CA PRO A 335 10.11 14.46 19.35
C PRO A 335 9.77 12.99 19.13
N VAL A 336 10.78 12.13 19.32
CA VAL A 336 10.67 10.68 19.10
C VAL A 336 10.92 9.93 20.41
N TYR A 337 10.01 9.04 20.76
CA TYR A 337 10.06 8.16 21.92
C TYR A 337 10.34 6.73 21.45
N SER A 338 11.38 6.10 21.99
CA SER A 338 11.85 4.78 21.54
C SER A 338 11.90 3.79 22.73
N PRO A 339 10.76 3.23 23.14
CA PRO A 339 10.69 2.25 24.21
C PRO A 339 11.46 0.97 23.87
N CYS A 340 12.19 0.43 24.84
CA CYS A 340 12.98 -0.78 24.68
C CYS A 340 12.26 -2.06 25.15
N ASN A 341 11.18 -1.93 25.91
CA ASN A 341 10.37 -3.03 26.42
C ASN A 341 8.87 -2.69 26.41
N TYR A 342 8.02 -3.68 26.71
CA TYR A 342 6.56 -3.50 26.68
C TYR A 342 6.05 -2.51 27.72
N ALA A 343 6.63 -2.51 28.93
CA ALA A 343 6.21 -1.60 29.99
C ALA A 343 6.47 -0.13 29.62
N GLU A 344 7.63 0.16 29.04
CA GLU A 344 7.93 1.49 28.51
C GLU A 344 7.02 1.88 27.35
N LEU A 345 6.72 0.95 26.43
CA LEU A 345 5.80 1.20 25.31
C LEU A 345 4.44 1.63 25.85
N GLU A 346 3.87 0.87 26.78
CA GLU A 346 2.54 1.15 27.33
C GLU A 346 2.51 2.46 28.13
N TYR A 347 3.55 2.73 28.90
CA TYR A 347 3.68 3.99 29.65
C TYR A 347 3.77 5.21 28.73
N TRP A 348 4.71 5.19 27.77
CA TRP A 348 4.88 6.31 26.87
C TRP A 348 3.65 6.53 25.97
N LEU A 349 3.03 5.46 25.50
CA LEU A 349 1.81 5.57 24.71
C LEU A 349 0.70 6.27 25.50
N GLU A 350 0.54 5.92 26.79
CA GLU A 350 -0.45 6.58 27.65
C GLU A 350 -0.11 8.06 27.87
N ALA A 351 1.14 8.39 28.16
CA ALA A 351 1.58 9.76 28.34
C ALA A 351 1.39 10.60 27.06
N LEU A 352 1.77 10.06 25.91
CA LEU A 352 1.65 10.70 24.60
C LEU A 352 0.18 10.96 24.21
N VAL A 353 -0.72 10.09 24.62
CA VAL A 353 -2.15 10.25 24.35
C VAL A 353 -2.81 11.22 25.34
N LYS A 354 -2.54 11.09 26.66
CA LYS A 354 -3.28 11.83 27.69
C LYS A 354 -2.70 13.20 28.02
N THR A 355 -1.36 13.31 28.04
CA THR A 355 -0.70 14.49 28.64
C THR A 355 0.09 15.35 27.66
N MET A 356 0.64 14.76 26.61
CA MET A 356 1.45 15.49 25.64
C MET A 356 0.61 16.06 24.49
N ARG A 357 1.08 17.13 23.87
CA ARG A 357 0.41 17.83 22.76
C ARG A 357 1.43 18.16 21.66
N GLY A 358 0.91 18.50 20.49
CA GLY A 358 1.69 18.75 19.29
C GLY A 358 2.14 17.46 18.58
N PRO A 359 2.87 17.59 17.46
CA PRO A 359 3.35 16.42 16.69
C PRO A 359 4.41 15.66 17.48
N ARG A 360 4.28 14.37 17.55
CA ARG A 360 5.16 13.46 18.29
C ARG A 360 5.16 12.05 17.72
N ALA A 361 6.24 11.32 17.92
CA ALA A 361 6.38 9.96 17.41
C ALA A 361 6.76 8.98 18.52
N ILE A 362 6.20 7.78 18.48
CA ILE A 362 6.65 6.62 19.24
C ILE A 362 7.09 5.53 18.26
N ARG A 363 8.31 5.02 18.43
CA ARG A 363 8.89 4.01 17.53
C ARG A 363 9.24 2.74 18.27
N TYR A 364 8.91 1.60 17.70
CA TYR A 364 9.15 0.30 18.32
C TYR A 364 9.49 -0.77 17.28
N ALA A 365 10.23 -1.80 17.75
CA ALA A 365 10.77 -2.86 16.91
C ALA A 365 9.68 -3.85 16.47
N ARG A 366 9.97 -4.61 15.40
CA ARG A 366 9.22 -5.80 15.04
C ARG A 366 9.51 -6.95 15.99
N GLY A 367 8.47 -7.69 16.40
CA GLY A 367 8.58 -8.91 17.19
C GLY A 367 8.43 -8.70 18.69
N GLU A 368 9.03 -9.60 19.45
CA GLU A 368 8.91 -9.65 20.90
C GLU A 368 10.01 -8.84 21.60
N GLU A 369 9.75 -8.45 22.85
CA GLU A 369 10.83 -7.92 23.69
C GLU A 369 11.87 -9.00 23.96
N LYS A 370 13.13 -8.59 24.15
CA LYS A 370 14.23 -9.51 24.36
C LYS A 370 14.40 -9.80 25.87
N PRO A 371 14.21 -11.04 26.34
CA PRO A 371 14.37 -11.39 27.75
C PRO A 371 15.72 -10.96 28.34
N ALA A 372 16.78 -10.97 27.54
CA ALA A 372 18.10 -10.51 27.95
C ALA A 372 18.13 -9.01 28.30
N LEU A 373 17.38 -8.17 27.57
CA LEU A 373 17.29 -6.74 27.89
C LEU A 373 16.46 -6.50 29.15
N VAL A 374 15.41 -7.27 29.36
CA VAL A 374 14.62 -7.25 30.60
C VAL A 374 15.47 -7.64 31.79
N ALA A 375 16.27 -8.72 31.66
CA ALA A 375 17.17 -9.19 32.71
C ALA A 375 18.32 -8.21 33.07
N LEU A 376 18.71 -7.33 32.14
CA LEU A 376 19.69 -6.26 32.38
C LEU A 376 19.08 -5.04 33.11
N GLY A 377 17.85 -5.16 33.61
CA GLY A 377 17.23 -4.11 34.42
C GLY A 377 16.60 -2.97 33.59
N CYS A 378 16.43 -3.17 32.27
CA CYS A 378 15.58 -2.34 31.45
C CYS A 378 14.10 -2.57 31.85
N THR A 379 13.79 -2.37 33.14
CA THR A 379 12.53 -2.78 33.77
C THR A 379 11.49 -1.67 33.81
N GLY A 380 11.51 -0.77 32.84
CA GLY A 380 10.33 0.07 32.59
C GLY A 380 9.91 1.01 33.71
N LYS A 381 10.81 1.47 34.56
CA LYS A 381 10.55 2.72 35.26
C LYS A 381 10.99 3.84 34.31
N PRO A 382 10.06 4.62 33.78
CA PRO A 382 10.43 5.77 32.98
C PRO A 382 11.20 6.70 33.90
N TYR A 383 12.37 7.11 33.48
CA TYR A 383 13.06 8.23 34.10
C TYR A 383 12.17 9.48 33.92
N ASP A 384 12.17 10.38 34.88
CA ASP A 384 11.30 11.57 34.94
C ASP A 384 11.47 12.57 33.79
N MET A 385 12.26 12.24 32.80
CA MET A 385 12.50 13.02 31.58
C MET A 385 12.49 12.10 30.36
N PRO A 386 12.14 12.59 29.17
CA PRO A 386 12.18 11.79 27.94
C PRO A 386 13.62 11.38 27.60
N VAL A 387 14.08 10.31 28.22
CA VAL A 387 15.46 9.78 28.09
C VAL A 387 15.76 9.44 26.61
N SER A 388 14.75 8.96 25.87
CA SER A 388 14.89 8.70 24.45
C SER A 388 15.18 9.95 23.62
N TYR A 389 14.59 11.11 23.97
CA TYR A 389 14.91 12.37 23.31
C TYR A 389 16.31 12.86 23.66
N THR A 390 16.73 12.66 24.90
CA THR A 390 18.10 13.02 25.37
C THR A 390 19.14 12.08 24.79
N HIS A 391 18.84 10.79 24.66
CA HIS A 391 19.74 9.80 24.04
C HIS A 391 19.94 10.05 22.54
N LEU A 392 18.90 10.39 21.80
CA LEU A 392 19.06 10.73 20.37
C LEU A 392 19.94 11.98 20.20
N ARG A 393 19.76 13.02 21.02
CA ARG A 393 20.68 14.19 21.02
C ARG A 393 22.09 13.85 21.49
N ALA A 394 22.24 13.00 22.49
CA ALA A 394 23.57 12.59 22.95
C ALA A 394 24.33 11.75 21.92
N HIS A 395 23.66 10.91 21.16
CA HIS A 395 24.25 10.18 20.03
C HIS A 395 24.62 11.11 18.87
N GLU A 396 23.83 12.12 18.56
CA GLU A 396 24.18 13.11 17.55
C GLU A 396 25.41 13.95 17.95
N THR A 397 25.52 14.31 19.21
CA THR A 397 26.69 15.05 19.71
C THR A 397 27.98 14.21 19.78
N SER A 398 27.86 12.87 19.92
CA SER A 398 29.03 11.99 19.91
C SER A 398 29.53 11.63 18.51
N LEU A 399 28.75 11.85 17.47
CA LEU A 399 29.16 11.68 16.07
C LEU A 399 29.84 12.94 15.48
N HIS A 400 29.86 14.05 16.20
CA HIS A 400 30.50 15.31 15.81
C HIS A 400 31.74 15.64 16.64
N LEU A 401 32.22 14.73 17.46
CA LEU A 401 33.51 14.75 18.16
C LEU A 401 34.40 13.61 17.67
#